data_da4d4e6be557b3b50315bb3290eca711
#
_entry.id   da4d4e6be557b3b50315bb3290eca711
#
_cell.length_a   1.000
_cell.length_b   1.000
_cell.length_c   1.000
_cell.angle_alpha   90.00
_cell.angle_beta   90.00
_cell.angle_gamma   90.00
#
_symmetry.space_group_name_H-M   'P 1'
#
loop_
_entity.id
_entity.type
_entity.pdbx_description
1 polymer ?
#
loop_
_entity_poly.entity_id
_entity_poly.type
_entity_poly.pdbx_seq_one_letter_code
_entity_poly.pdbx_strand_id
1 'polypeptide(L)'
;MRVILLSWMCLLLSSAYSQVPTFRLPGESQPHAGTWLQWPHQYTYGLTYRNRLDQTFLDMTAALVPTEQVYIIAYNTAEKNRIIDLLNTAGVPLGNIFFYIIKTDDVWSRDNGPMYVYNASNELVILDWKFDGWGNDTPYSQDDKVPQRIASKTGTTRINLSTMVLEGGAVEVDGAGTFLGTRSSILGDNRNPTLSESDINFYLTQYLGVNNIIWLDGIYGAGFDITDTHIDGFARLKDSITLVTMNEANLNYWGISSSDIDILMNATNAYGTPYNQVFLPLTNKNVKTTWGANVGFKSSYNNYYVANEVVLATTFNDANDDDAIAILQSIYPDKEVIGIDSRNLYYYGGMIHCVTQQQPDDIPLRPGIQFTTGDSIDIAIQLIYPNPASQFIHLQVSGSASDMAVAEIYNQEGKLVAAQAVQLLKGETVLQLDVHHLPAGTYYAVLNRNAH
;
A
#
# COMPACT_ATOMS: atom_id res chain seq x y z
N MET A 1 68.30 -11.29 24.49
CA MET A 1 67.56 -10.77 23.33
C MET A 1 66.14 -11.37 23.36
N ARG A 2 65.17 -10.62 23.80
CA ARG A 2 63.76 -11.02 23.77
C ARG A 2 63.13 -10.25 22.61
N VAL A 3 62.67 -10.98 21.61
CA VAL A 3 61.91 -10.43 20.47
C VAL A 3 60.45 -10.34 20.89
N ILE A 4 59.89 -9.12 20.91
CA ILE A 4 58.45 -8.86 21.12
C ILE A 4 57.83 -8.78 19.72
N LEU A 5 56.98 -9.78 19.37
CA LEU A 5 56.12 -9.71 18.21
C LEU A 5 54.90 -8.85 18.56
N LEU A 6 54.79 -7.67 17.95
CA LEU A 6 53.54 -6.90 17.93
C LEU A 6 52.64 -7.44 16.82
N SER A 7 51.56 -8.09 17.19
CA SER A 7 50.47 -8.49 16.30
C SER A 7 49.57 -7.27 16.02
N TRP A 8 49.58 -6.78 14.80
CA TRP A 8 48.64 -5.79 14.30
C TRP A 8 47.31 -6.49 13.96
N MET A 9 46.30 -6.30 14.80
CA MET A 9 44.93 -6.71 14.54
C MET A 9 44.24 -5.57 13.74
N CYS A 10 44.17 -5.71 12.42
CA CYS A 10 43.33 -4.83 11.59
C CYS A 10 41.88 -5.13 11.88
N LEU A 11 41.20 -4.23 12.65
CA LEU A 11 39.76 -4.17 12.68
C LEU A 11 39.27 -3.61 11.32
N LEU A 12 38.73 -4.48 10.47
CA LEU A 12 37.91 -4.08 9.37
C LEU A 12 36.55 -3.62 9.93
N LEU A 13 36.39 -2.33 10.15
CA LEU A 13 35.10 -1.70 10.33
C LEU A 13 34.41 -1.73 8.95
N SER A 14 33.58 -2.73 8.72
CA SER A 14 32.59 -2.69 7.64
C SER A 14 31.57 -1.61 8.03
N SER A 15 31.73 -0.41 7.49
CA SER A 15 30.68 0.58 7.45
C SER A 15 29.54 -0.01 6.59
N ALA A 16 28.49 -0.48 7.27
CA ALA A 16 27.22 -0.75 6.61
C ALA A 16 26.73 0.61 6.08
N TYR A 17 26.98 0.89 4.80
CA TYR A 17 26.26 1.94 4.11
C TYR A 17 24.80 1.51 4.08
N SER A 18 23.95 2.13 4.88
CA SER A 18 22.52 2.10 4.64
C SER A 18 22.30 2.73 3.27
N GLN A 19 22.00 1.90 2.27
CA GLN A 19 21.62 2.42 0.96
C GLN A 19 20.29 3.17 1.14
N VAL A 20 20.28 4.44 0.78
CA VAL A 20 19.03 5.21 0.71
C VAL A 20 18.14 4.49 -0.31
N PRO A 21 16.89 4.14 0.06
CA PRO A 21 15.99 3.47 -0.86
C PRO A 21 15.83 4.29 -2.14
N THR A 22 15.95 3.66 -3.29
CA THR A 22 15.83 4.33 -4.59
C THR A 22 14.37 4.69 -4.89
N PHE A 23 13.43 3.95 -4.29
CA PHE A 23 11.99 4.10 -4.47
C PHE A 23 11.28 4.06 -3.13
N ARG A 24 10.03 4.54 -3.11
CA ARG A 24 9.14 4.51 -1.94
C ARG A 24 7.72 4.15 -2.38
N LEU A 25 7.20 3.05 -1.86
CA LEU A 25 5.78 2.69 -1.97
C LEU A 25 4.99 3.49 -0.91
N PRO A 26 4.05 4.35 -1.31
CA PRO A 26 3.20 5.06 -0.36
C PRO A 26 2.21 4.10 0.30
N GLY A 27 1.81 4.40 1.54
CA GLY A 27 0.68 3.70 2.18
C GLY A 27 -0.62 3.99 1.44
N GLU A 28 -1.54 3.03 1.44
CA GLU A 28 -2.80 3.12 0.68
C GLU A 28 -3.69 4.30 1.10
N SER A 29 -3.59 4.75 2.35
CA SER A 29 -4.36 5.92 2.84
C SER A 29 -3.84 7.28 2.34
N GLN A 30 -2.71 7.33 1.62
CA GLN A 30 -2.19 8.59 1.06
C GLN A 30 -3.04 9.04 -0.15
N PRO A 31 -3.02 10.34 -0.50
CA PRO A 31 -3.84 10.84 -1.61
C PRO A 31 -3.63 10.09 -2.93
N HIS A 32 -4.72 9.79 -3.59
CA HIS A 32 -4.77 9.12 -4.89
C HIS A 32 -5.10 10.11 -6.02
N ALA A 33 -4.47 9.96 -7.18
CA ALA A 33 -4.97 10.49 -8.44
C ALA A 33 -6.22 9.73 -8.89
N GLY A 34 -6.30 8.44 -8.54
CA GLY A 34 -7.47 7.62 -8.84
C GLY A 34 -7.25 6.13 -8.64
N THR A 35 -8.27 5.36 -8.95
CA THR A 35 -8.33 3.90 -8.81
C THR A 35 -8.43 3.20 -10.15
N TRP A 36 -7.59 2.20 -10.38
CA TRP A 36 -7.66 1.28 -11.51
C TRP A 36 -8.59 0.11 -11.21
N LEU A 37 -9.51 -0.17 -12.14
CA LEU A 37 -10.41 -1.32 -12.14
C LEU A 37 -10.26 -2.08 -13.43
N GLN A 38 -10.07 -3.40 -13.35
CA GLN A 38 -10.00 -4.29 -14.49
C GLN A 38 -11.37 -4.95 -14.67
N TRP A 39 -12.21 -4.39 -15.57
CA TRP A 39 -13.61 -4.76 -15.67
C TRP A 39 -13.81 -6.20 -16.17
N PRO A 40 -14.74 -6.99 -15.56
CA PRO A 40 -15.01 -8.35 -15.99
C PRO A 40 -15.48 -8.44 -17.43
N HIS A 41 -15.00 -9.43 -18.16
CA HIS A 41 -15.33 -9.71 -19.54
C HIS A 41 -15.64 -11.19 -19.78
N GLN A 42 -16.17 -11.51 -20.99
CA GLN A 42 -16.61 -12.87 -21.32
C GLN A 42 -15.53 -13.76 -21.95
N TYR A 43 -14.38 -13.21 -22.30
CA TYR A 43 -13.45 -13.87 -23.22
C TYR A 43 -12.60 -14.97 -22.58
N THR A 44 -12.46 -14.98 -21.25
CA THR A 44 -11.78 -16.05 -20.51
C THR A 44 -12.78 -17.02 -19.89
N TYR A 45 -13.67 -16.52 -19.04
CA TYR A 45 -14.57 -17.35 -18.21
C TYR A 45 -16.04 -17.31 -18.63
N GLY A 46 -16.35 -16.63 -19.73
CA GLY A 46 -17.68 -16.59 -20.35
C GLY A 46 -18.66 -15.57 -19.75
N LEU A 47 -19.86 -15.54 -20.33
CA LEU A 47 -20.90 -14.57 -20.01
C LEU A 47 -21.38 -14.63 -18.55
N THR A 48 -21.49 -15.84 -18.00
CA THR A 48 -21.98 -16.03 -16.62
C THR A 48 -21.06 -15.40 -15.59
N TYR A 49 -19.76 -15.57 -15.74
CA TYR A 49 -18.73 -14.93 -14.91
C TYR A 49 -18.87 -13.40 -14.97
N ARG A 50 -18.77 -12.84 -16.17
CA ARG A 50 -18.90 -11.40 -16.40
C ARG A 50 -20.15 -10.81 -15.75
N ASN A 51 -21.33 -11.36 -16.08
CA ASN A 51 -22.61 -10.81 -15.64
C ASN A 51 -22.82 -10.92 -14.12
N ARG A 52 -22.20 -11.89 -13.45
CA ARG A 52 -22.27 -12.04 -12.00
C ARG A 52 -21.42 -11.00 -11.25
N LEU A 53 -20.40 -10.45 -11.89
CA LEU A 53 -19.50 -9.48 -11.30
C LEU A 53 -19.84 -8.03 -11.68
N ASP A 54 -20.55 -7.79 -12.77
CA ASP A 54 -20.87 -6.43 -13.25
C ASP A 54 -21.44 -5.52 -12.16
N GLN A 55 -22.34 -6.02 -11.29
CA GLN A 55 -22.96 -5.19 -10.25
C GLN A 55 -21.94 -4.72 -9.20
N THR A 56 -21.04 -5.59 -8.74
CA THR A 56 -19.99 -5.23 -7.78
C THR A 56 -19.08 -4.13 -8.35
N PHE A 57 -18.72 -4.22 -9.64
CA PHE A 57 -17.89 -3.20 -10.31
C PHE A 57 -18.65 -1.89 -10.54
N LEU A 58 -19.97 -1.94 -10.81
CA LEU A 58 -20.82 -0.75 -10.87
C LEU A 58 -20.87 -0.03 -9.51
N ASP A 59 -21.09 -0.77 -8.43
CA ASP A 59 -21.22 -0.21 -7.07
C ASP A 59 -19.89 0.42 -6.62
N MET A 60 -18.74 -0.24 -6.86
CA MET A 60 -17.43 0.34 -6.60
C MET A 60 -17.21 1.62 -7.41
N THR A 61 -17.51 1.61 -8.70
CA THR A 61 -17.34 2.78 -9.57
C THR A 61 -18.21 3.94 -9.11
N ALA A 62 -19.47 3.67 -8.74
CA ALA A 62 -20.40 4.68 -8.24
C ALA A 62 -19.92 5.32 -6.93
N ALA A 63 -19.30 4.54 -6.05
CA ALA A 63 -18.73 5.03 -4.79
C ALA A 63 -17.45 5.86 -4.99
N LEU A 64 -16.61 5.52 -5.96
CA LEU A 64 -15.31 6.18 -6.19
C LEU A 64 -15.42 7.49 -7.00
N VAL A 65 -16.29 7.52 -8.03
CA VAL A 65 -16.39 8.63 -9.00
C VAL A 65 -16.60 10.01 -8.37
N PRO A 66 -17.33 10.18 -7.23
CA PRO A 66 -17.49 11.49 -6.61
C PRO A 66 -16.19 12.09 -6.06
N THR A 67 -15.20 11.27 -5.71
CA THR A 67 -14.06 11.67 -4.89
C THR A 67 -12.71 11.54 -5.58
N GLU A 68 -12.61 10.72 -6.64
CA GLU A 68 -11.37 10.52 -7.38
C GLU A 68 -11.63 10.06 -8.83
N GLN A 69 -10.56 10.01 -9.62
CA GLN A 69 -10.64 9.45 -10.96
C GLN A 69 -10.76 7.92 -10.91
N VAL A 70 -11.53 7.36 -11.82
CA VAL A 70 -11.64 5.90 -11.98
C VAL A 70 -11.11 5.51 -13.36
N TYR A 71 -10.06 4.72 -13.37
CA TYR A 71 -9.41 4.22 -14.58
C TYR A 71 -9.93 2.81 -14.88
N ILE A 72 -10.76 2.67 -15.90
CA ILE A 72 -11.35 1.39 -16.26
C ILE A 72 -10.61 0.75 -17.42
N ILE A 73 -10.06 -0.43 -17.17
CA ILE A 73 -9.51 -1.31 -18.19
C ILE A 73 -10.67 -2.11 -18.78
N ALA A 74 -10.93 -1.88 -20.08
CA ALA A 74 -11.90 -2.63 -20.87
C ALA A 74 -11.17 -3.51 -21.88
N TYR A 75 -11.58 -4.78 -21.99
CA TYR A 75 -10.92 -5.76 -22.87
C TYR A 75 -10.83 -5.31 -24.34
N ASN A 76 -11.89 -4.67 -24.85
CA ASN A 76 -11.97 -4.11 -26.20
C ASN A 76 -13.01 -2.98 -26.27
N THR A 77 -13.18 -2.38 -27.46
CA THR A 77 -14.14 -1.29 -27.67
C THR A 77 -15.60 -1.71 -27.42
N ALA A 78 -15.96 -2.95 -27.72
CA ALA A 78 -17.33 -3.45 -27.50
C ALA A 78 -17.63 -3.54 -26.00
N GLU A 79 -16.69 -4.06 -25.19
CA GLU A 79 -16.81 -4.07 -23.72
C GLU A 79 -16.80 -2.65 -23.14
N LYS A 80 -15.94 -1.75 -23.64
CA LYS A 80 -16.00 -0.34 -23.23
C LYS A 80 -17.39 0.26 -23.43
N ASN A 81 -18.00 0.08 -24.61
CA ASN A 81 -19.32 0.62 -24.90
C ASN A 81 -20.39 0.00 -23.98
N ARG A 82 -20.32 -1.32 -23.76
CA ARG A 82 -21.21 -2.02 -22.83
C ARG A 82 -21.09 -1.47 -21.40
N ILE A 83 -19.87 -1.22 -20.93
CA ILE A 83 -19.63 -0.64 -19.58
C ILE A 83 -20.23 0.76 -19.50
N ILE A 84 -20.05 1.59 -20.52
CA ILE A 84 -20.66 2.92 -20.60
C ILE A 84 -22.19 2.83 -20.50
N ASP A 85 -22.81 1.89 -21.22
CA ASP A 85 -24.27 1.68 -21.17
C ASP A 85 -24.72 1.23 -19.77
N LEU A 86 -23.98 0.36 -19.10
CA LEU A 86 -24.26 -0.05 -17.73
C LEU A 86 -24.16 1.12 -16.74
N LEU A 87 -23.08 1.92 -16.81
CA LEU A 87 -22.87 3.09 -15.97
C LEU A 87 -23.97 4.14 -16.18
N ASN A 88 -24.32 4.44 -17.42
CA ASN A 88 -25.42 5.36 -17.75
C ASN A 88 -26.77 4.85 -17.21
N THR A 89 -27.05 3.53 -17.35
CA THR A 89 -28.27 2.93 -16.82
C THR A 89 -28.35 3.00 -15.30
N ALA A 90 -27.21 2.86 -14.63
CA ALA A 90 -27.09 3.01 -13.17
C ALA A 90 -27.04 4.48 -12.71
N GLY A 91 -27.01 5.45 -13.63
CA GLY A 91 -26.96 6.88 -13.31
C GLY A 91 -25.57 7.34 -12.82
N VAL A 92 -24.51 6.59 -13.08
CA VAL A 92 -23.14 6.93 -12.66
C VAL A 92 -22.56 7.98 -13.61
N PRO A 93 -22.11 9.17 -13.10
CA PRO A 93 -21.52 10.22 -13.94
C PRO A 93 -20.20 9.75 -14.58
N LEU A 94 -20.02 10.03 -15.89
CA LEU A 94 -18.82 9.60 -16.62
C LEU A 94 -17.65 10.61 -16.52
N GLY A 95 -17.83 11.77 -15.91
CA GLY A 95 -16.86 12.88 -15.95
C GLY A 95 -15.49 12.55 -15.37
N ASN A 96 -15.43 11.68 -14.36
CA ASN A 96 -14.20 11.23 -13.73
C ASN A 96 -13.78 9.81 -14.14
N ILE A 97 -14.37 9.26 -15.22
CA ILE A 97 -14.06 7.90 -15.67
C ILE A 97 -13.21 7.94 -16.94
N PHE A 98 -12.08 7.25 -16.89
CA PHE A 98 -11.13 7.14 -18.00
C PHE A 98 -11.02 5.69 -18.46
N PHE A 99 -11.26 5.44 -19.74
CA PHE A 99 -11.23 4.09 -20.29
C PHE A 99 -9.93 3.79 -21.02
N TYR A 100 -9.36 2.65 -20.69
CA TYR A 100 -8.18 2.09 -21.35
C TYR A 100 -8.54 0.76 -22.01
N ILE A 101 -8.34 0.65 -23.32
CA ILE A 101 -8.53 -0.61 -24.05
C ILE A 101 -7.26 -1.42 -23.89
N ILE A 102 -7.32 -2.44 -23.02
CA ILE A 102 -6.23 -3.36 -22.72
C ILE A 102 -6.85 -4.76 -22.58
N LYS A 103 -6.29 -5.75 -23.30
CA LYS A 103 -6.67 -7.14 -23.10
C LYS A 103 -6.17 -7.64 -21.77
N THR A 104 -7.03 -8.34 -21.04
CA THR A 104 -6.77 -8.95 -19.75
C THR A 104 -7.22 -10.41 -19.79
N ASP A 105 -6.77 -11.22 -18.85
CA ASP A 105 -7.25 -12.57 -18.67
C ASP A 105 -8.34 -12.63 -17.57
N ASP A 106 -8.23 -11.79 -16.53
CA ASP A 106 -9.16 -11.77 -15.40
C ASP A 106 -9.34 -10.34 -14.84
N VAL A 107 -9.82 -10.18 -13.58
CA VAL A 107 -10.24 -8.93 -12.95
C VAL A 107 -9.30 -8.43 -11.83
N TRP A 108 -8.28 -9.19 -11.47
CA TRP A 108 -7.50 -9.05 -10.23
C TRP A 108 -6.41 -7.97 -10.36
N SER A 109 -6.85 -6.71 -10.53
CA SER A 109 -5.95 -5.56 -10.75
C SER A 109 -5.03 -5.25 -9.57
N ARG A 110 -5.31 -5.75 -8.37
CA ARG A 110 -4.40 -5.68 -7.24
C ARG A 110 -3.13 -6.48 -7.50
N ASP A 111 -3.27 -7.69 -8.05
CA ASP A 111 -2.18 -8.64 -8.18
C ASP A 111 -1.38 -8.45 -9.47
N ASN A 112 -2.06 -8.14 -10.55
CA ASN A 112 -1.45 -7.98 -11.88
C ASN A 112 -1.36 -6.53 -12.37
N GLY A 113 -1.86 -5.58 -11.59
CA GLY A 113 -1.94 -4.17 -11.96
C GLY A 113 -0.62 -3.41 -11.72
N PRO A 114 -0.59 -2.11 -12.08
CA PRO A 114 0.61 -1.29 -11.93
C PRO A 114 0.86 -0.96 -10.47
N MET A 115 1.94 -1.45 -9.89
CA MET A 115 2.38 -1.00 -8.58
C MET A 115 3.12 0.32 -8.71
N TYR A 116 2.53 1.40 -8.20
CA TYR A 116 3.11 2.74 -8.30
C TYR A 116 3.98 3.07 -7.09
N VAL A 117 5.17 3.59 -7.36
CA VAL A 117 6.12 4.10 -6.35
C VAL A 117 6.63 5.47 -6.74
N TYR A 118 7.13 6.22 -5.76
CA TYR A 118 7.89 7.44 -6.03
C TYR A 118 9.39 7.12 -6.11
N ASN A 119 10.08 7.68 -7.12
CA ASN A 119 11.53 7.62 -7.19
C ASN A 119 12.18 8.70 -6.29
N ALA A 120 13.51 8.76 -6.28
CA ALA A 120 14.27 9.75 -5.49
C ALA A 120 13.96 11.21 -5.86
N SER A 121 13.42 11.48 -7.06
CA SER A 121 12.96 12.80 -7.50
C SER A 121 11.49 13.06 -7.18
N ASN A 122 10.81 12.18 -6.44
CA ASN A 122 9.37 12.17 -6.19
C ASN A 122 8.51 12.08 -7.47
N GLU A 123 9.06 11.52 -8.53
CA GLU A 123 8.29 11.21 -9.72
C GLU A 123 7.62 9.86 -9.58
N LEU A 124 6.39 9.74 -10.06
CA LEU A 124 5.63 8.49 -10.05
C LEU A 124 6.18 7.51 -11.09
N VAL A 125 6.44 6.29 -10.67
CA VAL A 125 7.02 5.21 -11.48
C VAL A 125 6.20 3.94 -11.28
N ILE A 126 6.01 3.16 -12.34
CA ILE A 126 5.40 1.83 -12.28
C ILE A 126 6.48 0.79 -12.08
N LEU A 127 6.37 0.00 -11.03
CA LEU A 127 7.08 -1.28 -10.88
C LEU A 127 6.28 -2.36 -11.59
N ASP A 128 6.88 -2.98 -12.58
CA ASP A 128 6.29 -4.04 -13.38
C ASP A 128 6.90 -5.38 -12.95
N TRP A 129 6.36 -5.95 -11.87
CA TRP A 129 6.70 -7.26 -11.34
C TRP A 129 6.19 -8.37 -12.25
N LYS A 130 6.78 -9.54 -12.16
CA LYS A 130 6.24 -10.72 -12.83
C LYS A 130 4.93 -11.15 -12.16
N PHE A 131 3.89 -11.34 -12.99
CA PHE A 131 2.68 -12.04 -12.61
C PHE A 131 2.60 -13.36 -13.37
N ASP A 132 2.43 -14.46 -12.67
CA ASP A 132 2.43 -15.80 -13.26
C ASP A 132 1.13 -16.58 -13.03
N GLY A 133 0.06 -15.87 -12.64
CA GLY A 133 -1.26 -16.48 -12.39
C GLY A 133 -1.26 -17.35 -11.14
N TRP A 134 -0.65 -16.84 -10.07
CA TRP A 134 -0.54 -17.50 -8.76
C TRP A 134 0.13 -18.87 -8.84
N GLY A 135 1.28 -18.96 -9.53
CA GLY A 135 1.99 -20.21 -9.71
C GLY A 135 1.54 -21.02 -10.92
N ASN A 136 1.05 -20.36 -11.96
CA ASN A 136 0.51 -20.92 -13.21
C ASN A 136 -0.84 -21.66 -13.05
N ASP A 137 -1.63 -21.32 -12.04
CA ASP A 137 -2.93 -21.95 -11.79
C ASP A 137 -4.06 -21.40 -12.66
N THR A 138 -3.86 -20.19 -13.23
CA THR A 138 -4.84 -19.54 -14.11
C THR A 138 -4.19 -18.98 -15.37
N PRO A 139 -4.98 -18.65 -16.43
CA PRO A 139 -4.50 -17.86 -17.56
C PRO A 139 -4.02 -16.47 -17.09
N TYR A 140 -2.81 -16.07 -17.50
CA TYR A 140 -2.21 -14.79 -17.08
C TYR A 140 -1.44 -14.06 -18.20
N SER A 141 -1.39 -14.61 -19.39
CA SER A 141 -0.51 -14.10 -20.44
C SER A 141 -0.81 -12.67 -20.89
N GLN A 142 -2.04 -12.19 -20.65
CA GLN A 142 -2.45 -10.82 -20.88
C GLN A 142 -2.30 -9.97 -19.63
N ASP A 143 -2.60 -10.54 -18.48
CA ASP A 143 -2.53 -9.89 -17.17
C ASP A 143 -1.09 -9.50 -16.81
N ASP A 144 -0.11 -10.38 -17.02
CA ASP A 144 1.33 -10.10 -16.86
C ASP A 144 1.84 -8.88 -17.67
N LYS A 145 1.04 -8.39 -18.64
CA LYS A 145 1.41 -7.24 -19.49
C LYS A 145 0.64 -5.97 -19.15
N VAL A 146 -0.23 -6.00 -18.14
CA VAL A 146 -1.07 -4.86 -17.79
C VAL A 146 -0.23 -3.66 -17.37
N PRO A 147 0.76 -3.76 -16.46
CA PRO A 147 1.60 -2.62 -16.07
C PRO A 147 2.36 -2.02 -17.26
N GLN A 148 2.95 -2.86 -18.12
CA GLN A 148 3.64 -2.40 -19.33
C GLN A 148 2.70 -1.63 -20.28
N ARG A 149 1.47 -2.12 -20.47
CA ARG A 149 0.50 -1.50 -21.37
C ARG A 149 -0.04 -0.19 -20.82
N ILE A 150 -0.25 -0.12 -19.49
CA ILE A 150 -0.63 1.12 -18.80
C ILE A 150 0.49 2.14 -18.95
N ALA A 151 1.73 1.80 -18.61
CA ALA A 151 2.88 2.68 -18.76
C ALA A 151 2.99 3.25 -20.19
N SER A 152 2.81 2.40 -21.21
CA SER A 152 2.84 2.82 -22.61
C SER A 152 1.71 3.78 -22.99
N LYS A 153 0.53 3.67 -22.35
CA LYS A 153 -0.64 4.51 -22.63
C LYS A 153 -0.65 5.83 -21.87
N THR A 154 -0.10 5.82 -20.66
CA THR A 154 -0.05 7.00 -19.79
C THR A 154 1.25 7.81 -19.93
N GLY A 155 2.29 7.21 -20.52
CA GLY A 155 3.63 7.81 -20.57
C GLY A 155 4.41 7.70 -19.26
N THR A 156 3.89 6.97 -18.26
CA THR A 156 4.55 6.80 -16.96
C THR A 156 5.81 5.95 -17.10
N THR A 157 6.89 6.35 -16.45
CA THR A 157 8.13 5.57 -16.40
C THR A 157 7.87 4.18 -15.79
N ARG A 158 8.41 3.14 -16.41
CA ARG A 158 8.26 1.75 -15.98
C ARG A 158 9.61 1.12 -15.68
N ILE A 159 9.71 0.47 -14.53
CA ILE A 159 10.84 -0.39 -14.17
C ILE A 159 10.41 -1.84 -14.34
N ASN A 160 11.09 -2.57 -15.20
CA ASN A 160 10.81 -3.98 -15.43
C ASN A 160 11.51 -4.84 -14.35
N LEU A 161 10.73 -5.53 -13.55
CA LEU A 161 11.15 -6.42 -12.46
C LEU A 161 10.70 -7.87 -12.70
N SER A 162 10.54 -8.28 -13.94
CA SER A 162 10.05 -9.61 -14.34
C SER A 162 10.94 -10.80 -13.90
N THR A 163 12.02 -10.54 -13.17
CA THR A 163 12.88 -11.56 -12.53
C THR A 163 12.34 -12.04 -11.18
N MET A 164 11.35 -11.35 -10.62
CA MET A 164 10.69 -11.70 -9.36
C MET A 164 9.18 -11.68 -9.56
N VAL A 165 8.51 -12.74 -9.15
CA VAL A 165 7.05 -12.79 -9.03
C VAL A 165 6.65 -12.05 -7.76
N LEU A 166 5.76 -11.06 -7.89
CA LEU A 166 5.21 -10.35 -6.74
C LEU A 166 3.81 -9.84 -7.06
N GLU A 167 2.83 -10.38 -6.36
CA GLU A 167 1.43 -9.99 -6.43
C GLU A 167 1.16 -8.85 -5.44
N GLY A 168 0.36 -7.85 -5.83
CA GLY A 168 0.09 -6.70 -4.98
C GLY A 168 -0.66 -7.05 -3.69
N GLY A 169 -1.51 -8.09 -3.70
CA GLY A 169 -2.20 -8.59 -2.50
C GLY A 169 -1.29 -9.27 -1.47
N ALA A 170 -0.08 -9.69 -1.90
CA ALA A 170 0.95 -10.21 -1.01
C ALA A 170 1.74 -9.10 -0.28
N VAL A 171 1.53 -7.83 -0.63
CA VAL A 171 2.29 -6.68 -0.15
C VAL A 171 1.42 -5.77 0.70
N GLU A 172 1.79 -5.60 1.95
CA GLU A 172 1.19 -4.60 2.83
C GLU A 172 2.29 -3.68 3.37
N VAL A 173 2.08 -2.35 3.25
CA VAL A 173 3.04 -1.35 3.73
C VAL A 173 2.34 -0.23 4.49
N ASP A 174 2.99 0.29 5.52
CA ASP A 174 2.49 1.43 6.30
C ASP A 174 2.83 2.81 5.66
N GLY A 175 3.58 2.81 4.56
CA GLY A 175 4.11 4.03 3.94
C GLY A 175 5.21 4.74 4.72
N ALA A 176 5.66 4.17 5.85
CA ALA A 176 6.65 4.72 6.77
C ALA A 176 7.86 3.79 6.99
N GLY A 177 8.01 2.79 6.15
CA GLY A 177 9.18 1.90 6.13
C GLY A 177 8.92 0.47 6.61
N THR A 178 7.69 0.11 7.00
CA THR A 178 7.34 -1.27 7.37
C THR A 178 6.67 -1.99 6.20
N PHE A 179 7.08 -3.23 6.00
CA PHE A 179 6.45 -4.22 5.13
C PHE A 179 5.92 -5.38 5.99
N LEU A 180 4.75 -5.88 5.63
CA LEU A 180 4.15 -7.09 6.18
C LEU A 180 3.71 -8.01 5.02
N GLY A 181 4.08 -9.27 5.07
CA GLY A 181 3.73 -10.25 4.05
C GLY A 181 3.93 -11.69 4.52
N THR A 182 3.47 -12.65 3.71
CA THR A 182 3.64 -14.08 4.00
C THR A 182 4.73 -14.70 3.13
N ARG A 183 5.51 -15.59 3.72
CA ARG A 183 6.51 -16.39 2.98
C ARG A 183 5.86 -17.29 1.94
N SER A 184 4.71 -17.87 2.28
CA SER A 184 3.98 -18.76 1.39
C SER A 184 3.62 -18.11 0.06
N SER A 185 3.16 -16.84 0.05
CA SER A 185 2.74 -16.16 -1.15
C SER A 185 3.88 -15.53 -1.96
N ILE A 186 5.08 -15.34 -1.37
CA ILE A 186 6.20 -14.68 -2.05
C ILE A 186 7.40 -15.61 -2.24
N LEU A 187 7.76 -16.39 -1.20
CA LEU A 187 8.92 -17.28 -1.21
C LEU A 187 8.57 -18.72 -1.63
N GLY A 188 7.29 -19.00 -1.89
CA GLY A 188 6.84 -20.34 -2.30
C GLY A 188 7.54 -20.84 -3.56
N ASP A 189 7.75 -22.16 -3.62
CA ASP A 189 8.39 -22.82 -4.78
C ASP A 189 7.62 -22.58 -6.09
N ASN A 190 6.33 -22.26 -6.00
CA ASN A 190 5.46 -21.92 -7.12
C ASN A 190 5.52 -20.41 -7.51
N ARG A 191 6.32 -19.60 -6.83
CA ARG A 191 6.54 -18.17 -7.12
C ARG A 191 8.01 -17.88 -7.46
N ASN A 192 8.88 -17.98 -6.46
CA ASN A 192 10.29 -17.56 -6.60
C ASN A 192 11.28 -18.66 -6.16
N PRO A 193 11.25 -19.86 -6.77
CA PRO A 193 12.05 -21.01 -6.32
C PRO A 193 13.58 -20.82 -6.38
N THR A 194 14.05 -19.79 -7.09
CA THR A 194 15.48 -19.51 -7.27
C THR A 194 15.97 -18.31 -6.45
N LEU A 195 15.09 -17.60 -5.76
CA LEU A 195 15.43 -16.46 -4.92
C LEU A 195 15.41 -16.86 -3.45
N SER A 196 16.44 -16.45 -2.72
CA SER A 196 16.46 -16.57 -1.26
C SER A 196 15.63 -15.46 -0.61
N GLU A 197 15.25 -15.63 0.66
CA GLU A 197 14.62 -14.56 1.45
C GLU A 197 15.48 -13.29 1.48
N SER A 198 16.82 -13.43 1.50
CA SER A 198 17.75 -12.29 1.43
C SER A 198 17.66 -11.55 0.09
N ASP A 199 17.50 -12.27 -1.02
CA ASP A 199 17.32 -11.65 -2.33
C ASP A 199 16.00 -10.89 -2.39
N ILE A 200 14.92 -11.48 -1.87
CA ILE A 200 13.61 -10.83 -1.83
C ILE A 200 13.63 -9.61 -0.91
N ASN A 201 14.22 -9.70 0.28
CA ASN A 201 14.39 -8.57 1.19
C ASN A 201 15.15 -7.42 0.52
N PHE A 202 16.17 -7.73 -0.30
CA PHE A 202 16.87 -6.73 -1.09
C PHE A 202 15.94 -6.04 -2.10
N TYR A 203 15.11 -6.79 -2.84
CA TYR A 203 14.12 -6.20 -3.76
C TYR A 203 13.12 -5.31 -3.03
N LEU A 204 12.55 -5.78 -1.92
CA LEU A 204 11.59 -5.02 -1.12
C LEU A 204 12.22 -3.71 -0.60
N THR A 205 13.43 -3.77 -0.07
CA THR A 205 14.14 -2.58 0.42
C THR A 205 14.44 -1.59 -0.71
N GLN A 206 14.94 -2.07 -1.85
CA GLN A 206 15.33 -1.20 -2.97
C GLN A 206 14.16 -0.56 -3.69
N TYR A 207 13.07 -1.31 -3.90
CA TYR A 207 11.97 -0.89 -4.77
C TYR A 207 10.73 -0.43 -4.01
N LEU A 208 10.51 -0.88 -2.78
CA LEU A 208 9.39 -0.41 -1.96
C LEU A 208 9.82 0.59 -0.88
N GLY A 209 11.13 0.71 -0.61
CA GLY A 209 11.66 1.67 0.36
C GLY A 209 11.43 1.27 1.81
N VAL A 210 11.31 -0.03 2.08
CA VAL A 210 11.07 -0.57 3.41
C VAL A 210 12.37 -0.97 4.09
N ASN A 211 12.44 -0.81 5.41
CA ASN A 211 13.60 -1.17 6.23
C ASN A 211 13.23 -2.04 7.45
N ASN A 212 11.94 -2.23 7.68
CA ASN A 212 11.39 -3.15 8.67
C ASN A 212 10.51 -4.16 7.92
N ILE A 213 10.95 -5.41 7.84
CA ILE A 213 10.26 -6.46 7.09
C ILE A 213 9.73 -7.48 8.09
N ILE A 214 8.41 -7.60 8.16
CA ILE A 214 7.71 -8.54 9.02
C ILE A 214 7.22 -9.70 8.16
N TRP A 215 7.83 -10.85 8.34
CA TRP A 215 7.45 -12.08 7.66
C TRP A 215 6.58 -12.95 8.55
N LEU A 216 5.40 -13.32 8.04
CA LEU A 216 4.61 -14.46 8.50
C LEU A 216 4.93 -15.67 7.63
N ASP A 217 4.78 -16.89 8.16
CA ASP A 217 5.00 -18.09 7.34
C ASP A 217 3.86 -18.28 6.31
N GLY A 218 2.63 -17.99 6.70
CA GLY A 218 1.45 -18.23 5.89
C GLY A 218 1.13 -19.71 5.74
N ILE A 219 0.35 -20.09 4.72
CA ILE A 219 -0.10 -21.47 4.49
C ILE A 219 0.28 -21.90 3.08
N TYR A 220 1.24 -22.81 2.96
CA TYR A 220 1.66 -23.38 1.68
C TYR A 220 0.66 -24.40 1.16
N GLY A 221 0.34 -24.32 -0.14
CA GLY A 221 -0.44 -25.34 -0.82
C GLY A 221 -1.84 -25.52 -0.23
N ALA A 222 -2.43 -24.44 0.30
CA ALA A 222 -3.78 -24.44 0.81
C ALA A 222 -4.76 -24.61 -0.35
N GLY A 223 -4.99 -25.77 -0.86
CA GLY A 223 -5.74 -26.08 -2.08
C GLY A 223 -7.14 -25.46 -2.26
N PHE A 224 -7.54 -24.57 -1.38
CA PHE A 224 -8.73 -23.71 -1.48
C PHE A 224 -8.39 -22.22 -1.67
N ASP A 225 -7.14 -21.83 -1.46
CA ASP A 225 -6.65 -20.46 -1.63
C ASP A 225 -5.48 -20.44 -2.63
N ILE A 226 -5.78 -20.03 -3.86
CA ILE A 226 -4.84 -19.94 -4.97
C ILE A 226 -3.71 -18.95 -4.72
N THR A 227 -3.91 -17.99 -3.77
CA THR A 227 -2.94 -16.95 -3.46
C THR A 227 -1.87 -17.39 -2.47
N ASP A 228 -1.97 -18.61 -1.92
CA ASP A 228 -1.10 -19.12 -0.85
C ASP A 228 -1.04 -18.17 0.37
N THR A 229 -2.20 -17.64 0.77
CA THR A 229 -2.39 -16.78 1.94
C THR A 229 -1.83 -15.37 1.75
N HIS A 230 -2.39 -14.62 0.80
CA HIS A 230 -2.12 -13.18 0.69
C HIS A 230 -2.43 -12.46 2.00
N ILE A 231 -1.56 -11.51 2.33
CA ILE A 231 -1.66 -10.75 3.58
C ILE A 231 -2.91 -9.85 3.64
N ASP A 232 -3.36 -9.31 2.52
CA ASP A 232 -4.50 -8.40 2.40
C ASP A 232 -5.84 -9.07 2.76
N GLY A 233 -5.88 -10.41 2.81
CA GLY A 233 -7.04 -11.19 3.25
C GLY A 233 -7.30 -11.14 4.75
N PHE A 234 -6.30 -10.85 5.58
CA PHE A 234 -6.43 -10.97 7.03
C PHE A 234 -5.67 -9.93 7.87
N ALA A 235 -4.78 -9.12 7.28
CA ALA A 235 -4.06 -8.05 7.99
C ALA A 235 -3.77 -6.87 7.07
N ARG A 236 -3.97 -5.64 7.59
CA ARG A 236 -3.74 -4.38 6.88
C ARG A 236 -3.01 -3.39 7.77
N LEU A 237 -2.05 -2.67 7.21
CA LEU A 237 -1.38 -1.55 7.86
C LEU A 237 -2.07 -0.24 7.48
N LYS A 238 -3.01 0.23 8.31
CA LYS A 238 -3.71 1.50 8.05
C LYS A 238 -2.75 2.68 7.94
N ASP A 239 -1.77 2.71 8.82
CA ASP A 239 -0.71 3.72 8.94
C ASP A 239 0.44 3.16 9.80
N SER A 240 1.45 3.98 10.14
CA SER A 240 2.62 3.55 10.92
C SER A 240 2.33 3.21 12.39
N ILE A 241 1.09 3.36 12.86
CA ILE A 241 0.71 3.09 14.25
C ILE A 241 -0.48 2.15 14.41
N THR A 242 -1.20 1.81 13.33
CA THR A 242 -2.44 1.02 13.38
C THR A 242 -2.37 -0.18 12.46
N LEU A 243 -2.50 -1.37 13.06
CA LEU A 243 -2.66 -2.65 12.38
C LEU A 243 -4.12 -3.10 12.51
N VAL A 244 -4.76 -3.36 11.38
CA VAL A 244 -6.13 -3.88 11.30
C VAL A 244 -6.05 -5.35 10.94
N THR A 245 -6.59 -6.23 11.78
CA THR A 245 -6.54 -7.67 11.58
C THR A 245 -7.78 -8.34 12.18
N MET A 246 -7.74 -9.62 12.41
CA MET A 246 -8.76 -10.39 13.13
C MET A 246 -8.27 -10.74 14.53
N ASN A 247 -9.18 -11.02 15.46
CA ASN A 247 -8.79 -11.58 16.75
C ASN A 247 -8.22 -13.00 16.59
N GLU A 248 -7.49 -13.46 17.59
CA GLU A 248 -6.80 -14.77 17.59
C GLU A 248 -7.74 -15.93 17.20
N ALA A 249 -8.98 -15.98 17.71
CA ALA A 249 -9.91 -17.05 17.41
C ALA A 249 -10.32 -17.07 15.92
N ASN A 250 -10.45 -15.91 15.30
CA ASN A 250 -10.78 -15.78 13.89
C ASN A 250 -9.57 -16.08 12.99
N LEU A 251 -8.36 -15.67 13.39
CA LEU A 251 -7.12 -16.05 12.70
C LEU A 251 -6.90 -17.56 12.72
N ASN A 252 -7.11 -18.20 13.89
CA ASN A 252 -7.07 -19.66 14.02
C ASN A 252 -8.12 -20.35 13.13
N TYR A 253 -9.35 -19.79 13.01
CA TYR A 253 -10.37 -20.32 12.10
C TYR A 253 -9.91 -20.28 10.64
N TRP A 254 -9.14 -19.25 10.24
CA TRP A 254 -8.57 -19.10 8.90
C TRP A 254 -7.31 -19.96 8.69
N GLY A 255 -6.85 -20.68 9.73
CA GLY A 255 -5.71 -21.58 9.65
C GLY A 255 -4.37 -20.89 9.85
N ILE A 256 -4.36 -19.61 10.26
CA ILE A 256 -3.11 -18.89 10.57
C ILE A 256 -2.47 -19.56 11.79
N SER A 257 -1.17 -19.85 11.70
CA SER A 257 -0.44 -20.58 12.74
C SER A 257 -0.31 -19.73 14.02
N SER A 258 -0.16 -20.39 15.18
CA SER A 258 0.05 -19.67 16.43
C SER A 258 1.33 -18.82 16.42
N SER A 259 2.38 -19.27 15.73
CA SER A 259 3.61 -18.48 15.55
C SER A 259 3.37 -17.20 14.75
N ASP A 260 2.61 -17.28 13.65
CA ASP A 260 2.26 -16.10 12.85
C ASP A 260 1.36 -15.14 13.61
N ILE A 261 0.41 -15.68 14.40
CA ILE A 261 -0.44 -14.87 15.28
C ILE A 261 0.42 -14.14 16.31
N ASP A 262 1.36 -14.82 16.95
CA ASP A 262 2.27 -14.19 17.93
C ASP A 262 3.11 -13.08 17.30
N ILE A 263 3.64 -13.28 16.07
CA ILE A 263 4.38 -12.26 15.32
C ILE A 263 3.46 -11.06 15.02
N LEU A 264 2.25 -11.31 14.52
CA LEU A 264 1.30 -10.27 14.13
C LEU A 264 0.85 -9.45 15.34
N MET A 265 0.53 -10.12 16.48
CA MET A 265 0.08 -9.47 17.71
C MET A 265 1.18 -8.65 18.41
N ASN A 266 2.45 -8.96 18.18
CA ASN A 266 3.59 -8.24 18.74
C ASN A 266 4.35 -7.41 17.69
N ALA A 267 3.75 -7.20 16.52
CA ALA A 267 4.37 -6.46 15.43
C ALA A 267 4.74 -5.02 15.84
N THR A 268 5.92 -4.58 15.41
CA THR A 268 6.40 -3.22 15.60
C THR A 268 6.66 -2.56 14.27
N ASN A 269 6.45 -1.26 14.19
CA ASN A 269 6.77 -0.47 12.99
C ASN A 269 8.28 -0.27 12.81
N ALA A 270 8.69 0.40 11.74
CA ALA A 270 10.09 0.68 11.42
C ALA A 270 10.85 1.49 12.49
N TYR A 271 10.14 2.08 13.45
CA TYR A 271 10.71 2.82 14.59
C TYR A 271 10.74 1.99 15.88
N GLY A 272 10.38 0.70 15.83
CA GLY A 272 10.30 -0.20 16.99
C GLY A 272 9.09 0.04 17.89
N THR A 273 8.11 0.83 17.46
CA THR A 273 6.88 1.09 18.22
C THR A 273 5.84 0.01 17.92
N PRO A 274 5.23 -0.63 18.94
CA PRO A 274 4.14 -1.57 18.72
C PRO A 274 2.94 -0.93 18.02
N TYR A 275 2.28 -1.69 17.13
CA TYR A 275 1.05 -1.23 16.50
C TYR A 275 -0.14 -1.30 17.47
N ASN A 276 -1.00 -0.29 17.43
CA ASN A 276 -2.34 -0.37 17.96
C ASN A 276 -3.17 -1.32 17.10
N GLN A 277 -3.75 -2.35 17.69
CA GLN A 277 -4.48 -3.36 16.94
C GLN A 277 -5.96 -3.05 16.91
N VAL A 278 -6.57 -3.19 15.75
CA VAL A 278 -8.01 -3.08 15.51
C VAL A 278 -8.48 -4.41 14.93
N PHE A 279 -9.53 -4.98 15.52
CA PHE A 279 -10.02 -6.29 15.12
C PHE A 279 -11.33 -6.20 14.35
N LEU A 280 -11.32 -6.70 13.12
CA LEU A 280 -12.53 -6.91 12.32
C LEU A 280 -13.08 -8.33 12.57
N PRO A 281 -14.40 -8.52 12.52
CA PRO A 281 -15.00 -9.85 12.67
C PRO A 281 -14.75 -10.73 11.43
N LEU A 282 -15.18 -11.98 11.51
CA LEU A 282 -15.54 -12.80 10.35
C LEU A 282 -17.05 -12.69 10.11
N THR A 283 -17.51 -13.06 8.92
CA THR A 283 -18.95 -13.27 8.70
C THR A 283 -19.50 -14.26 9.73
N ASN A 284 -20.72 -14.01 10.21
CA ASN A 284 -21.37 -14.90 11.17
C ASN A 284 -21.61 -16.31 10.57
N LYS A 285 -21.90 -16.35 9.27
CA LYS A 285 -22.18 -17.60 8.53
C LYS A 285 -21.25 -17.74 7.32
N ASN A 286 -21.18 -18.96 6.77
CA ASN A 286 -20.56 -19.19 5.49
C ASN A 286 -21.23 -18.34 4.41
N VAL A 287 -20.40 -17.72 3.56
CA VAL A 287 -20.88 -16.83 2.51
C VAL A 287 -21.73 -17.60 1.50
N LYS A 288 -22.80 -16.96 1.05
CA LYS A 288 -23.64 -17.43 -0.06
C LYS A 288 -23.72 -16.39 -1.13
N THR A 289 -23.51 -16.79 -2.37
CA THR A 289 -23.64 -15.93 -3.55
C THR A 289 -25.07 -15.39 -3.72
N THR A 290 -25.24 -14.38 -4.58
CA THR A 290 -26.57 -13.83 -4.91
C THR A 290 -27.51 -14.85 -5.57
N TRP A 291 -26.97 -15.91 -6.19
CA TRP A 291 -27.76 -17.03 -6.77
C TRP A 291 -27.88 -18.24 -5.82
N GLY A 292 -27.46 -18.11 -4.55
CA GLY A 292 -27.67 -19.11 -3.49
C GLY A 292 -26.60 -20.20 -3.36
N ALA A 293 -25.51 -20.17 -4.12
CA ALA A 293 -24.40 -21.12 -3.94
C ALA A 293 -23.69 -20.84 -2.62
N ASN A 294 -23.45 -21.90 -1.84
CA ASN A 294 -22.69 -21.80 -0.59
C ASN A 294 -21.19 -21.93 -0.89
N VAL A 295 -20.39 -20.95 -0.48
CA VAL A 295 -18.94 -20.94 -0.67
C VAL A 295 -18.24 -21.96 0.26
N GLY A 296 -18.86 -22.31 1.37
CA GLY A 296 -18.38 -23.36 2.27
C GLY A 296 -17.62 -22.85 3.50
N PHE A 297 -17.21 -21.56 3.52
CA PHE A 297 -16.48 -20.96 4.63
C PHE A 297 -16.90 -19.49 4.86
N LYS A 298 -16.49 -18.95 6.00
CA LYS A 298 -16.69 -17.57 6.39
C LYS A 298 -15.64 -16.68 5.73
N SER A 299 -16.02 -15.43 5.44
CA SER A 299 -15.11 -14.41 4.95
C SER A 299 -14.62 -13.47 6.06
N SER A 300 -13.44 -12.86 5.86
CA SER A 300 -12.98 -11.73 6.64
C SER A 300 -13.48 -10.41 6.04
N TYR A 301 -13.46 -9.34 6.84
CA TYR A 301 -13.71 -7.97 6.38
C TYR A 301 -12.41 -7.17 6.16
N ASN A 302 -11.24 -7.82 6.26
CA ASN A 302 -9.94 -7.15 6.15
C ASN A 302 -9.58 -6.72 4.72
N ASN A 303 -10.20 -7.30 3.71
CA ASN A 303 -9.91 -7.00 2.31
C ASN A 303 -10.72 -5.77 1.81
N TYR A 304 -10.74 -4.68 2.59
CA TYR A 304 -11.33 -3.40 2.22
C TYR A 304 -10.33 -2.55 1.41
N TYR A 305 -10.81 -1.54 0.70
CA TYR A 305 -9.98 -0.61 -0.08
C TYR A 305 -10.14 0.83 0.41
N VAL A 306 -9.03 1.56 0.54
CA VAL A 306 -9.03 2.95 1.02
C VAL A 306 -8.77 3.89 -0.14
N ALA A 307 -9.78 4.69 -0.50
CA ALA A 307 -9.68 5.76 -1.48
C ALA A 307 -9.62 7.15 -0.80
N ASN A 308 -9.70 8.25 -1.58
CA ASN A 308 -9.50 9.59 -1.04
C ASN A 308 -10.51 9.97 0.06
N GLU A 309 -11.80 9.88 -0.20
CA GLU A 309 -12.85 10.28 0.74
C GLU A 309 -13.75 9.11 1.14
N VAL A 310 -13.52 7.92 0.57
CA VAL A 310 -14.31 6.74 0.85
C VAL A 310 -13.43 5.53 1.19
N VAL A 311 -13.98 4.63 2.00
CA VAL A 311 -13.46 3.27 2.20
C VAL A 311 -14.47 2.30 1.64
N LEU A 312 -14.08 1.50 0.67
CA LEU A 312 -14.92 0.43 0.14
C LEU A 312 -14.79 -0.79 1.05
N ALA A 313 -15.79 -1.04 1.86
CA ALA A 313 -15.84 -2.18 2.76
C ALA A 313 -16.49 -3.38 2.06
N THR A 314 -15.91 -4.56 2.24
CA THR A 314 -16.56 -5.81 1.80
C THR A 314 -17.81 -6.08 2.63
N THR A 315 -18.92 -6.45 1.98
CA THR A 315 -20.14 -6.93 2.65
C THR A 315 -20.62 -8.25 2.04
N PHE A 316 -21.36 -9.02 2.83
CA PHE A 316 -21.71 -10.40 2.47
C PHE A 316 -23.19 -10.73 2.70
N ASN A 317 -24.05 -9.70 2.94
CA ASN A 317 -25.41 -9.85 3.42
C ASN A 317 -25.46 -10.72 4.70
N ASP A 318 -24.57 -10.41 5.62
CA ASP A 318 -24.33 -11.11 6.87
C ASP A 318 -24.63 -10.20 8.08
N ALA A 319 -24.92 -10.80 9.22
CA ALA A 319 -25.25 -10.08 10.44
C ALA A 319 -24.09 -9.19 10.97
N ASN A 320 -22.85 -9.45 10.58
CA ASN A 320 -21.66 -8.72 11.01
C ASN A 320 -21.23 -7.63 10.02
N ASP A 321 -21.98 -7.40 8.92
CA ASP A 321 -21.65 -6.35 7.94
C ASP A 321 -21.66 -4.96 8.60
N ASP A 322 -22.71 -4.64 9.37
CA ASP A 322 -22.84 -3.34 10.03
C ASP A 322 -21.77 -3.12 11.11
N ASP A 323 -21.40 -4.17 11.85
CA ASP A 323 -20.34 -4.11 12.85
C ASP A 323 -18.97 -3.83 12.19
N ALA A 324 -18.68 -4.49 11.08
CA ALA A 324 -17.44 -4.29 10.34
C ALA A 324 -17.35 -2.86 9.76
N ILE A 325 -18.45 -2.35 9.18
CA ILE A 325 -18.55 -0.97 8.69
C ILE A 325 -18.34 0.02 9.84
N ALA A 326 -18.99 -0.18 11.00
CA ALA A 326 -18.84 0.70 12.16
C ALA A 326 -17.41 0.74 12.70
N ILE A 327 -16.70 -0.41 12.74
CA ILE A 327 -15.30 -0.47 13.14
C ILE A 327 -14.44 0.30 12.13
N LEU A 328 -14.59 0.07 10.82
CA LEU A 328 -13.86 0.80 9.79
C LEU A 328 -14.14 2.31 9.87
N GLN A 329 -15.41 2.72 10.05
CA GLN A 329 -15.78 4.13 10.21
C GLN A 329 -15.10 4.78 11.43
N SER A 330 -14.90 4.01 12.52
CA SER A 330 -14.24 4.52 13.72
C SER A 330 -12.75 4.82 13.52
N ILE A 331 -12.08 4.08 12.63
CA ILE A 331 -10.65 4.26 12.33
C ILE A 331 -10.39 5.14 11.10
N TYR A 332 -11.42 5.39 10.28
CA TYR A 332 -11.39 6.32 9.15
C TYR A 332 -12.48 7.40 9.32
N PRO A 333 -12.40 8.25 10.39
CA PRO A 333 -13.46 9.18 10.73
C PRO A 333 -13.69 10.27 9.66
N ASP A 334 -12.66 10.55 8.85
CA ASP A 334 -12.68 11.59 7.81
C ASP A 334 -13.12 11.03 6.43
N LYS A 335 -13.43 9.74 6.34
CA LYS A 335 -13.88 9.07 5.11
C LYS A 335 -15.25 8.45 5.31
N GLU A 336 -16.04 8.35 4.25
CA GLU A 336 -17.29 7.59 4.25
C GLU A 336 -16.98 6.10 4.03
N VAL A 337 -17.48 5.22 4.89
CA VAL A 337 -17.35 3.77 4.70
C VAL A 337 -18.57 3.23 3.98
N ILE A 338 -18.36 2.78 2.74
CA ILE A 338 -19.41 2.29 1.85
C ILE A 338 -19.29 0.77 1.70
N GLY A 339 -20.37 0.07 2.10
CA GLY A 339 -20.44 -1.40 1.92
C GLY A 339 -20.68 -1.79 0.46
N ILE A 340 -19.85 -2.66 -0.07
CA ILE A 340 -19.95 -3.22 -1.42
C ILE A 340 -20.21 -4.73 -1.33
N ASP A 341 -21.29 -5.20 -1.97
CA ASP A 341 -21.62 -6.64 -1.99
C ASP A 341 -20.56 -7.46 -2.70
N SER A 342 -19.76 -8.16 -1.92
CA SER A 342 -18.62 -8.95 -2.39
C SER A 342 -18.91 -10.44 -2.53
N ARG A 343 -20.16 -10.90 -2.28
CA ARG A 343 -20.52 -12.32 -2.23
C ARG A 343 -20.17 -13.07 -3.50
N ASN A 344 -20.41 -12.45 -4.66
CA ASN A 344 -20.14 -13.06 -5.94
C ASN A 344 -18.64 -13.08 -6.25
N LEU A 345 -17.93 -11.98 -5.92
CA LEU A 345 -16.50 -11.87 -6.10
C LEU A 345 -15.76 -12.89 -5.22
N TYR A 346 -16.20 -13.04 -3.96
CA TYR A 346 -15.64 -14.00 -3.01
C TYR A 346 -15.78 -15.47 -3.50
N TYR A 347 -16.88 -15.80 -4.18
CA TYR A 347 -17.05 -17.11 -4.82
C TYR A 347 -15.99 -17.38 -5.89
N TYR A 348 -15.48 -16.34 -6.54
CA TYR A 348 -14.44 -16.44 -7.57
C TYR A 348 -13.02 -16.27 -7.02
N GLY A 349 -12.85 -16.17 -5.72
CA GLY A 349 -11.54 -16.27 -5.07
C GLY A 349 -10.98 -15.00 -4.46
N GLY A 350 -11.72 -13.87 -4.45
CA GLY A 350 -11.21 -12.63 -3.87
C GLY A 350 -12.30 -11.65 -3.41
N MET A 351 -11.90 -10.44 -3.06
CA MET A 351 -12.78 -9.40 -2.51
C MET A 351 -12.41 -8.02 -3.10
N ILE A 352 -12.83 -6.93 -2.47
CA ILE A 352 -12.74 -5.57 -3.02
C ILE A 352 -11.30 -5.11 -3.23
N HIS A 353 -10.41 -5.35 -2.26
CA HIS A 353 -9.01 -4.96 -2.39
C HIS A 353 -8.33 -5.68 -3.56
N CYS A 354 -8.63 -6.95 -3.76
CA CYS A 354 -8.06 -7.78 -4.83
C CYS A 354 -8.35 -7.25 -6.24
N VAL A 355 -9.44 -6.49 -6.44
CA VAL A 355 -9.86 -5.95 -7.74
C VAL A 355 -9.66 -4.45 -7.88
N THR A 356 -8.98 -3.82 -6.94
CA THR A 356 -8.67 -2.38 -6.93
C THR A 356 -7.17 -2.15 -6.88
N GLN A 357 -6.68 -1.14 -7.60
CA GLN A 357 -5.28 -0.73 -7.53
C GLN A 357 -5.19 0.80 -7.53
N GLN A 358 -4.62 1.37 -6.48
CA GLN A 358 -4.45 2.81 -6.37
C GLN A 358 -3.36 3.32 -7.32
N GLN A 359 -3.63 4.48 -7.91
CA GLN A 359 -2.61 5.35 -8.46
C GLN A 359 -2.43 6.51 -7.49
N PRO A 360 -1.30 6.61 -6.79
CA PRO A 360 -1.03 7.76 -5.94
C PRO A 360 -1.10 9.07 -6.74
N ASP A 361 -1.46 10.15 -6.05
CA ASP A 361 -1.44 11.47 -6.67
C ASP A 361 0.01 11.86 -7.02
N ASP A 362 0.20 12.61 -8.10
CA ASP A 362 1.48 13.26 -8.31
C ASP A 362 1.73 14.13 -7.07
N ILE A 363 2.82 13.84 -6.34
CA ILE A 363 3.21 14.78 -5.29
C ILE A 363 3.49 16.07 -6.05
N PRO A 364 2.66 17.12 -5.91
CA PRO A 364 2.99 18.36 -6.57
C PRO A 364 4.41 18.67 -6.11
N LEU A 365 5.33 18.82 -7.05
CA LEU A 365 6.55 19.55 -6.79
C LEU A 365 6.04 20.86 -6.19
N ARG A 366 6.01 20.95 -4.84
CA ARG A 366 5.54 22.17 -4.19
C ARG A 366 6.36 23.27 -4.79
N PRO A 367 5.76 24.25 -5.50
CA PRO A 367 6.53 25.34 -6.02
C PRO A 367 7.17 26.02 -4.81
N GLY A 368 8.50 25.87 -4.70
CA GLY A 368 9.28 26.69 -3.80
C GLY A 368 9.49 26.20 -2.39
N ILE A 369 10.27 25.12 -2.20
CA ILE A 369 11.52 25.40 -1.53
C ILE A 369 12.50 25.70 -2.68
N GLN A 370 12.50 26.91 -3.16
CA GLN A 370 13.65 27.43 -3.88
C GLN A 370 14.74 27.54 -2.83
N PHE A 371 15.66 26.57 -2.82
CA PHE A 371 16.96 26.79 -2.23
C PHE A 371 17.61 27.89 -3.07
N THR A 372 17.49 29.14 -2.60
CA THR A 372 18.36 30.19 -3.12
C THR A 372 19.77 29.76 -2.73
N THR A 373 20.53 29.32 -3.70
CA THR A 373 21.97 29.04 -3.59
C THR A 373 22.71 30.33 -3.28
N GLY A 374 22.77 30.63 -1.99
CA GLY A 374 23.74 31.52 -1.41
C GLY A 374 24.66 30.68 -0.55
N ASP A 375 25.88 30.47 -1.01
CA ASP A 375 26.99 29.81 -0.34
C ASP A 375 26.70 28.49 0.43
N SER A 376 26.80 27.42 -0.30
CA SER A 376 27.22 26.04 -0.03
C SER A 376 27.35 25.58 1.43
N ILE A 377 26.22 25.30 2.10
CA ILE A 377 26.09 24.14 2.99
C ILE A 377 24.70 23.57 2.75
N ASP A 378 24.64 22.37 2.16
CA ASP A 378 23.38 21.69 1.88
C ASP A 378 22.80 21.17 3.19
N ILE A 379 21.68 21.75 3.62
CA ILE A 379 20.84 21.25 4.72
C ILE A 379 19.51 20.86 4.10
N ALA A 380 19.08 19.64 4.31
CA ALA A 380 17.80 19.14 3.84
C ALA A 380 17.03 18.47 4.97
N ILE A 381 15.75 18.80 5.13
CA ILE A 381 14.81 18.01 5.91
C ILE A 381 14.44 16.81 5.04
N GLN A 382 14.81 15.63 5.47
CA GLN A 382 14.58 14.39 4.72
C GLN A 382 13.25 13.74 5.11
N LEU A 383 12.86 13.85 6.39
CA LEU A 383 11.68 13.20 6.91
C LEU A 383 11.08 13.98 8.07
N ILE A 384 9.74 14.02 8.16
CA ILE A 384 8.99 14.56 9.29
C ILE A 384 8.05 13.47 9.78
N TYR A 385 8.20 13.05 11.05
CA TYR A 385 7.40 11.98 11.63
C TYR A 385 7.16 12.16 13.14
N PRO A 386 6.10 11.59 13.70
CA PRO A 386 4.96 11.07 13.00
C PRO A 386 4.17 12.18 12.28
N ASN A 387 3.47 11.84 11.23
CA ASN A 387 2.57 12.77 10.56
C ASN A 387 1.32 11.97 10.13
N PRO A 388 0.15 12.19 10.78
CA PRO A 388 -0.16 13.21 11.79
C PRO A 388 0.58 13.04 13.12
N ALA A 389 0.75 14.14 13.85
CA ALA A 389 1.38 14.21 15.17
C ALA A 389 0.42 14.79 16.21
N SER A 390 0.50 14.29 17.45
CA SER A 390 -0.30 14.81 18.57
C SER A 390 0.52 15.45 19.72
N GLN A 391 1.76 15.06 19.89
CA GLN A 391 2.64 15.56 20.95
C GLN A 391 3.95 16.10 20.40
N PHE A 392 4.66 15.31 19.63
CA PHE A 392 5.97 15.66 19.10
C PHE A 392 6.03 15.32 17.62
N ILE A 393 6.82 16.08 16.85
CA ILE A 393 7.32 15.69 15.53
C ILE A 393 8.84 15.55 15.59
N HIS A 394 9.36 14.65 14.79
CA HIS A 394 10.78 14.53 14.57
C HIS A 394 11.09 15.02 13.14
N LEU A 395 12.12 15.83 13.02
CA LEU A 395 12.67 16.23 11.73
C LEU A 395 13.99 15.51 11.54
N GLN A 396 14.08 14.61 10.58
CA GLN A 396 15.35 14.04 10.16
C GLN A 396 15.99 15.00 9.17
N VAL A 397 17.16 15.52 9.52
CA VAL A 397 17.88 16.56 8.79
C VAL A 397 19.26 16.05 8.41
N SER A 398 19.65 16.22 7.14
CA SER A 398 21.03 16.01 6.71
C SER A 398 21.73 17.34 6.51
N GLY A 399 22.99 17.43 6.94
CA GLY A 399 23.81 18.65 6.78
C GLY A 399 25.27 18.34 6.44
N SER A 400 25.88 19.15 5.59
CA SER A 400 27.30 19.01 5.21
C SER A 400 28.27 19.50 6.27
N ALA A 401 27.80 20.27 7.26
CA ALA A 401 28.58 20.76 8.40
C ALA A 401 27.72 20.89 9.67
N SER A 402 28.37 20.98 10.83
CA SER A 402 27.67 21.30 12.08
C SER A 402 27.39 22.80 12.16
N ASP A 403 26.14 23.18 12.48
CA ASP A 403 25.69 24.56 12.54
C ASP A 403 24.53 24.76 13.52
N MET A 404 24.22 26.01 13.85
CA MET A 404 23.00 26.38 14.58
C MET A 404 21.91 26.78 13.61
N ALA A 405 20.70 26.29 13.83
CA ALA A 405 19.53 26.64 13.04
C ALA A 405 18.33 26.90 13.96
N VAL A 406 17.27 27.45 13.41
CA VAL A 406 15.96 27.55 14.04
C VAL A 406 14.97 26.69 13.26
N ALA A 407 14.39 25.71 13.93
CA ALA A 407 13.25 24.97 13.40
C ALA A 407 11.98 25.76 13.73
N GLU A 408 11.24 26.15 12.70
CA GLU A 408 10.06 26.99 12.78
C GLU A 408 8.84 26.24 12.27
N ILE A 409 7.69 26.40 12.91
CA ILE A 409 6.41 25.83 12.49
C ILE A 409 5.46 26.97 12.15
N TYR A 410 4.88 26.90 10.96
CA TYR A 410 3.92 27.88 10.45
C TYR A 410 2.56 27.20 10.23
N ASN A 411 1.46 27.90 10.49
CA ASN A 411 0.12 27.44 10.15
C ASN A 411 -0.18 27.67 8.65
N GLN A 412 -1.38 27.28 8.19
CA GLN A 412 -1.80 27.40 6.79
C GLN A 412 -1.84 28.86 6.28
N GLU A 413 -2.02 29.83 7.17
CA GLU A 413 -2.00 31.26 6.81
C GLU A 413 -0.59 31.85 6.78
N GLY A 414 0.45 31.04 6.96
CA GLY A 414 1.84 31.49 6.99
C GLY A 414 2.27 32.20 8.28
N LYS A 415 1.50 32.06 9.37
CA LYS A 415 1.82 32.61 10.67
C LYS A 415 2.74 31.66 11.44
N LEU A 416 3.86 32.17 11.97
CA LEU A 416 4.74 31.43 12.86
C LEU A 416 3.99 31.08 14.17
N VAL A 417 3.92 29.77 14.50
CA VAL A 417 3.22 29.27 15.69
C VAL A 417 4.12 28.56 16.69
N ALA A 418 5.30 28.12 16.25
CA ALA A 418 6.35 27.60 17.12
C ALA A 418 7.72 27.81 16.51
N ALA A 419 8.75 28.00 17.34
CA ALA A 419 10.15 28.08 16.90
C ALA A 419 11.05 27.49 17.99
N GLN A 420 12.07 26.74 17.57
CA GLN A 420 13.04 26.12 18.48
C GLN A 420 14.44 26.21 17.88
N ALA A 421 15.40 26.77 18.66
CA ALA A 421 16.80 26.73 18.27
C ALA A 421 17.32 25.28 18.36
N VAL A 422 18.02 24.84 17.34
CA VAL A 422 18.50 23.47 17.18
C VAL A 422 19.95 23.46 16.72
N GLN A 423 20.71 22.49 17.19
CA GLN A 423 22.07 22.25 16.72
C GLN A 423 22.04 21.13 15.67
N LEU A 424 22.51 21.42 14.50
CA LEU A 424 22.72 20.46 13.44
C LEU A 424 24.12 19.87 13.55
N LEU A 425 24.23 18.58 13.33
CA LEU A 425 25.51 17.89 13.24
C LEU A 425 25.86 17.64 11.77
N LYS A 426 27.14 17.53 11.47
CA LYS A 426 27.57 17.03 10.15
C LYS A 426 27.09 15.60 9.96
N GLY A 427 26.39 15.35 8.88
CA GLY A 427 25.70 14.09 8.60
C GLY A 427 24.21 14.19 8.95
N GLU A 428 23.66 13.18 9.55
CA GLU A 428 22.23 13.14 9.92
C GLU A 428 22.01 13.62 11.34
N THR A 429 20.95 14.38 11.56
CA THR A 429 20.48 14.85 12.85
C THR A 429 18.98 14.63 12.94
N VAL A 430 18.50 14.06 14.04
CA VAL A 430 17.07 13.98 14.34
C VAL A 430 16.72 15.04 15.38
N LEU A 431 15.85 15.97 14.99
CA LEU A 431 15.36 17.04 15.86
C LEU A 431 13.97 16.68 16.34
N GLN A 432 13.69 16.84 17.63
CA GLN A 432 12.36 16.67 18.20
C GLN A 432 11.75 18.03 18.50
N LEU A 433 10.56 18.28 17.98
CA LEU A 433 9.79 19.51 18.22
C LEU A 433 8.49 19.17 18.95
N ASP A 434 8.18 19.93 19.98
CA ASP A 434 6.92 19.80 20.72
C ASP A 434 5.79 20.53 20.00
N VAL A 435 4.73 19.79 19.64
CA VAL A 435 3.56 20.30 18.93
C VAL A 435 2.25 20.08 19.70
N HIS A 436 2.30 19.58 20.94
CA HIS A 436 1.11 19.24 21.73
C HIS A 436 0.16 20.42 21.97
N HIS A 437 0.68 21.64 21.90
CA HIS A 437 -0.05 22.89 22.11
C HIS A 437 -0.70 23.45 20.84
N LEU A 438 -0.43 22.84 19.68
CA LEU A 438 -0.96 23.29 18.41
C LEU A 438 -2.36 22.68 18.17
N PRO A 439 -3.35 23.47 17.72
CA PRO A 439 -4.65 22.93 17.32
C PRO A 439 -4.51 21.90 16.21
N ALA A 440 -5.51 21.01 16.06
CA ALA A 440 -5.55 20.11 14.91
C ALA A 440 -5.58 20.92 13.60
N GLY A 441 -4.71 20.59 12.66
CA GLY A 441 -4.57 21.33 11.40
C GLY A 441 -3.30 20.94 10.62
N THR A 442 -3.15 21.53 9.45
CA THR A 442 -1.94 21.41 8.63
C THR A 442 -0.95 22.51 8.99
N TYR A 443 0.31 22.12 9.14
CA TYR A 443 1.40 23.01 9.49
C TYR A 443 2.59 22.79 8.55
N TYR A 444 3.45 23.81 8.45
CA TYR A 444 4.69 23.77 7.67
C TYR A 444 5.87 23.87 8.62
N ALA A 445 6.81 22.93 8.53
CA ALA A 445 8.08 23.02 9.25
C ALA A 445 9.17 23.61 8.33
N VAL A 446 9.87 24.61 8.81
CA VAL A 446 10.97 25.30 8.10
C VAL A 446 12.20 25.27 8.99
N LEU A 447 13.36 25.03 8.40
CA LEU A 447 14.64 25.10 9.09
C LEU A 447 15.42 26.30 8.57
N ASN A 448 15.54 27.33 9.41
CA ASN A 448 16.25 28.56 9.06
C ASN A 448 17.61 28.59 9.75
N ARG A 449 18.66 28.92 9.01
CA ARG A 449 19.95 29.28 9.59
C ARG A 449 19.87 30.70 10.13
N ASN A 450 20.38 30.92 11.33
CA ASN A 450 20.60 32.30 11.78
C ASN A 450 21.63 32.92 10.88
N ALA A 451 21.19 33.84 10.03
CA ALA A 451 22.10 34.83 9.46
C ALA A 451 22.60 35.74 10.62
N HIS A 452 23.87 35.66 10.92
CA HIS A 452 24.53 36.61 11.79
C HIS A 452 24.57 38.00 11.13
#